data_e31996dff0b9132c6058a91958b214d4
#
_entry.id   e31996dff0b9132c6058a91958b214d4
#
_cell.length_a   1.000
_cell.length_b   1.000
_cell.length_c   1.000
_cell.angle_alpha   90.00
_cell.angle_beta   90.00
_cell.angle_gamma   90.00
#
_symmetry.space_group_name_H-M   'P 1'
#
loop_
_entity.id
_entity.type
_entity.pdbx_description
1 polymer ?
#
loop_
_entity_poly.entity_id
_entity_poly.type
_entity_poly.pdbx_seq_one_letter_code
_entity_poly.pdbx_strand_id
1 'polypeptide(L)'
;MHNINANKLRWALRSPLFRDPGQGLYHTLAGAELPKTVSVGTQRFGLQFQEIEGGRAGGMRCLSIDTGAMVVTILPDRGMGIWKCWRGDLEFGWQSPVVGPVHPSLVPVNDASGIGWLEGFDELLVRCGLHSNGAPEFAENGTVRFPLHGRIANLPAHQLTIEVDIDEGTLDVIGLTSETRFLVYSLELETRYRFRVGSPVVEMSDTIFNRSSRETTAQLLYHINIGTPILGPGSKVHAAYSDLQPRDARAAESTASWSECDGPTSGYTEQVYFLSPRGDGQHWTESMLASQDAANGFAVQFDESTLPCLSIWKNTVAVEDGYVLGIEPGTNFPNTKSIEEIAGRVVRLAGGESRAFRLRLLPLANSAEVSESENRIRQLQK
;
A
#
# COMPACT_ATOMS: atom_id res chain seq x y z
N MET A 1 -24.36 -4.01 30.70
CA MET A 1 -24.22 -2.60 30.22
C MET A 1 -22.73 -2.36 30.03
N HIS A 2 -22.23 -2.36 28.79
CA HIS A 2 -20.84 -1.99 28.56
C HIS A 2 -20.74 -0.48 28.77
N ASN A 3 -19.87 -0.06 29.67
CA ASN A 3 -19.53 1.35 29.83
C ASN A 3 -18.96 1.85 28.50
N ILE A 4 -19.77 2.59 27.74
CA ILE A 4 -19.30 3.32 26.54
C ILE A 4 -18.40 4.42 27.10
N ASN A 5 -17.09 4.27 26.91
CA ASN A 5 -16.14 5.33 27.26
C ASN A 5 -16.41 6.51 26.33
N ALA A 6 -16.83 7.65 26.87
CA ALA A 6 -17.19 8.85 26.14
C ALA A 6 -16.03 9.42 25.28
N ASN A 7 -14.80 8.99 25.58
CA ASN A 7 -13.58 9.39 24.86
C ASN A 7 -13.23 8.45 23.70
N LYS A 8 -14.03 7.39 23.45
CA LYS A 8 -13.88 6.47 22.30
C LYS A 8 -15.05 6.66 21.34
N LEU A 9 -14.75 7.24 20.20
CA LEU A 9 -15.74 7.58 19.18
C LEU A 9 -15.63 6.58 18.01
N ARG A 10 -16.77 6.21 17.41
CA ARG A 10 -16.80 5.27 16.27
C ARG A 10 -17.85 5.70 15.23
N TRP A 11 -17.44 5.68 13.97
CA TRP A 11 -18.32 5.89 12.81
C TRP A 11 -18.19 4.70 11.85
N ALA A 12 -19.32 4.11 11.48
CA ALA A 12 -19.40 3.09 10.43
C ALA A 12 -19.82 3.79 9.13
N LEU A 13 -18.86 4.03 8.23
CA LEU A 13 -19.11 4.71 6.95
C LEU A 13 -19.65 3.75 5.88
N ARG A 14 -19.29 2.47 5.99
CA ARG A 14 -19.84 1.35 5.21
C ARG A 14 -20.08 0.19 6.15
N SER A 15 -21.21 -0.49 5.98
CA SER A 15 -21.55 -1.71 6.71
C SER A 15 -21.93 -2.81 5.73
N PRO A 16 -21.65 -4.09 6.05
CA PRO A 16 -22.01 -5.19 5.18
C PRO A 16 -23.51 -5.21 4.91
N LEU A 17 -23.88 -5.48 3.66
CA LEU A 17 -25.28 -5.65 3.21
C LEU A 17 -25.87 -6.97 3.68
N PHE A 18 -25.02 -7.88 4.15
CA PHE A 18 -25.40 -9.25 4.44
C PHE A 18 -25.61 -9.46 5.93
N ARG A 19 -26.50 -10.37 6.19
CA ARG A 19 -26.93 -10.77 7.49
C ARG A 19 -25.85 -11.56 8.22
N ASP A 20 -25.52 -11.14 9.45
CA ASP A 20 -24.95 -12.04 10.42
C ASP A 20 -26.03 -13.06 10.86
N PRO A 21 -25.87 -14.37 10.73
CA PRO A 21 -26.89 -15.36 11.06
C PRO A 21 -27.54 -15.22 12.44
N GLY A 22 -26.92 -14.42 13.32
CA GLY A 22 -27.41 -14.20 14.68
C GLY A 22 -28.25 -12.95 14.92
N GLN A 23 -28.29 -11.96 14.01
CA GLN A 23 -28.78 -10.61 14.35
C GLN A 23 -29.91 -10.00 13.50
N GLY A 24 -30.61 -10.70 12.64
CA GLY A 24 -31.73 -10.13 11.89
C GLY A 24 -31.33 -9.41 10.60
N LEU A 25 -32.16 -8.53 10.07
CA LEU A 25 -31.95 -7.83 8.80
C LEU A 25 -30.94 -6.70 8.94
N TYR A 26 -30.02 -6.58 7.97
CA TYR A 26 -29.05 -5.47 7.89
C TYR A 26 -29.60 -4.34 7.10
N HIS A 27 -29.37 -3.19 7.61
CA HIS A 27 -29.48 -1.97 6.87
C HIS A 27 -28.09 -1.41 6.65
N THR A 28 -27.70 -1.29 5.40
CA THR A 28 -26.61 -0.38 5.05
C THR A 28 -27.13 1.00 5.33
N LEU A 29 -26.63 1.60 6.37
CA LEU A 29 -26.76 3.03 6.52
C LEU A 29 -25.58 3.62 5.74
N ALA A 30 -25.82 4.03 4.52
CA ALA A 30 -24.95 4.97 3.87
C ALA A 30 -24.93 6.24 4.75
N GLY A 31 -23.74 6.55 5.30
CA GLY A 31 -23.49 7.83 5.93
C GLY A 31 -23.96 8.01 7.36
N ALA A 32 -23.20 7.48 8.33
CA ALA A 32 -23.08 8.25 9.55
C ALA A 32 -22.46 9.60 9.18
N GLU A 33 -23.04 10.71 9.60
CA GLU A 33 -22.40 12.02 9.43
C GLU A 33 -21.05 12.00 10.13
N LEU A 34 -19.98 11.92 9.33
CA LEU A 34 -18.63 12.02 9.85
C LEU A 34 -18.40 13.50 10.21
N PRO A 35 -18.01 13.83 11.43
CA PRO A 35 -17.69 15.20 11.77
C PRO A 35 -16.48 15.67 10.96
N LYS A 36 -16.47 16.94 10.55
CA LYS A 36 -15.32 17.50 9.84
C LYS A 36 -14.05 17.56 10.69
N THR A 37 -14.21 17.60 12.01
CA THR A 37 -13.09 17.66 12.96
C THR A 37 -13.39 16.89 14.23
N VAL A 38 -12.35 16.27 14.82
CA VAL A 38 -12.39 15.67 16.17
C VAL A 38 -11.28 16.27 16.99
N SER A 39 -11.64 16.94 18.10
CA SER A 39 -10.67 17.57 19.00
C SER A 39 -10.02 16.56 19.94
N VAL A 40 -8.72 16.71 20.13
CA VAL A 40 -7.88 15.91 21.03
C VAL A 40 -6.99 16.89 21.82
N GLY A 41 -7.41 17.26 23.01
CA GLY A 41 -6.76 18.32 23.78
C GLY A 41 -6.76 19.65 23.02
N THR A 42 -5.57 20.22 22.77
CA THR A 42 -5.36 21.45 22.00
C THR A 42 -5.21 21.22 20.49
N GLN A 43 -5.10 19.96 20.07
CA GLN A 43 -4.97 19.55 18.68
C GLN A 43 -6.29 18.99 18.14
N ARG A 44 -6.34 18.63 16.87
CA ARG A 44 -7.52 18.03 16.26
C ARG A 44 -7.14 17.18 15.04
N PHE A 45 -7.97 16.19 14.75
CA PHE A 45 -8.04 15.57 13.43
C PHE A 45 -9.01 16.34 12.53
N GLY A 46 -8.63 16.54 11.26
CA GLY A 46 -9.56 16.89 10.19
C GLY A 46 -10.02 15.64 9.46
N LEU A 47 -11.31 15.56 9.13
CA LEU A 47 -11.90 14.38 8.49
C LEU A 47 -12.77 14.83 7.31
N GLN A 48 -12.58 14.18 6.15
CA GLN A 48 -13.42 14.41 4.99
C GLN A 48 -13.67 13.08 4.26
N PHE A 49 -14.93 12.71 4.14
CA PHE A 49 -15.36 11.56 3.37
C PHE A 49 -16.31 12.04 2.27
N GLN A 50 -15.89 11.91 1.02
CA GLN A 50 -16.59 12.49 -0.11
C GLN A 50 -16.57 11.56 -1.33
N GLU A 51 -17.57 11.71 -2.20
CA GLU A 51 -17.63 11.10 -3.50
C GLU A 51 -16.97 12.02 -4.55
N ILE A 52 -16.23 11.42 -5.46
CA ILE A 52 -15.61 12.15 -6.57
C ILE A 52 -16.61 12.22 -7.73
N GLU A 53 -16.80 13.42 -8.27
CA GLU A 53 -17.70 13.64 -9.39
C GLU A 53 -16.94 13.66 -10.72
N GLY A 54 -17.50 12.99 -11.72
CA GLY A 54 -17.04 13.03 -13.10
C GLY A 54 -15.77 12.26 -13.43
N GLY A 55 -15.46 12.17 -14.72
CA GLY A 55 -14.31 11.46 -15.26
C GLY A 55 -14.26 9.97 -14.93
N ARG A 56 -13.05 9.39 -14.97
CA ARG A 56 -12.82 7.97 -14.64
C ARG A 56 -12.96 7.68 -13.13
N ALA A 57 -12.95 8.71 -12.31
CA ALA A 57 -13.11 8.61 -10.85
C ALA A 57 -14.57 8.69 -10.38
N GLY A 58 -15.50 9.06 -11.26
CA GLY A 58 -16.90 9.31 -10.90
C GLY A 58 -17.53 8.16 -10.14
N GLY A 59 -18.15 8.49 -8.98
CA GLY A 59 -18.75 7.53 -8.06
C GLY A 59 -17.81 6.90 -7.04
N MET A 60 -16.49 7.11 -7.16
CA MET A 60 -15.54 6.69 -6.14
C MET A 60 -15.62 7.58 -4.90
N ARG A 61 -15.33 7.01 -3.76
CA ARG A 61 -15.21 7.74 -2.50
C ARG A 61 -13.78 7.83 -2.04
N CYS A 62 -13.41 8.98 -1.51
CA CYS A 62 -12.12 9.19 -0.85
C CYS A 62 -12.32 9.64 0.60
N LEU A 63 -11.41 9.20 1.45
CA LEU A 63 -11.35 9.56 2.86
C LEU A 63 -10.04 10.30 3.11
N SER A 64 -10.11 11.59 3.43
CA SER A 64 -8.94 12.38 3.81
C SER A 64 -8.88 12.53 5.32
N ILE A 65 -7.69 12.28 5.87
CA ILE A 65 -7.34 12.43 7.28
C ILE A 65 -6.27 13.50 7.40
N ASP A 66 -6.55 14.57 8.14
CA ASP A 66 -5.58 15.59 8.53
C ASP A 66 -5.20 15.38 9.99
N THR A 67 -3.92 15.10 10.24
CA THR A 67 -3.38 14.93 11.59
C THR A 67 -2.90 16.25 12.22
N GLY A 68 -2.91 17.35 11.45
CA GLY A 68 -2.25 18.62 11.79
C GLY A 68 -0.78 18.67 11.36
N ALA A 69 -0.13 17.53 11.11
CA ALA A 69 1.23 17.44 10.59
C ALA A 69 1.30 16.91 9.14
N MET A 70 0.27 16.21 8.71
CA MET A 70 0.12 15.72 7.34
C MET A 70 -1.35 15.51 6.99
N VAL A 71 -1.63 15.49 5.69
CA VAL A 71 -2.92 15.06 5.13
C VAL A 71 -2.71 13.80 4.31
N VAL A 72 -3.54 12.78 4.51
CA VAL A 72 -3.49 11.52 3.76
C VAL A 72 -4.86 11.26 3.15
N THR A 73 -4.90 10.91 1.86
CA THR A 73 -6.14 10.52 1.18
C THR A 73 -6.12 9.03 0.86
N ILE A 74 -7.08 8.32 1.45
CA ILE A 74 -7.31 6.88 1.29
C ILE A 74 -8.41 6.66 0.26
N LEU A 75 -8.29 5.61 -0.56
CA LEU A 75 -9.26 5.16 -1.55
C LEU A 75 -9.92 3.86 -1.13
N PRO A 76 -11.06 3.89 -0.40
CA PRO A 76 -11.74 2.67 0.04
C PRO A 76 -12.25 1.80 -1.10
N ASP A 77 -12.48 2.38 -2.28
CA ASP A 77 -12.93 1.65 -3.48
C ASP A 77 -11.78 0.96 -4.22
N ARG A 78 -10.53 1.32 -3.87
CA ARG A 78 -9.30 0.80 -4.47
C ARG A 78 -8.48 0.01 -3.44
N GLY A 79 -9.05 -1.08 -2.90
CA GLY A 79 -8.35 -1.97 -1.95
C GLY A 79 -7.78 -1.25 -0.74
N MET A 80 -8.39 -0.17 -0.29
CA MET A 80 -7.88 0.68 0.78
C MET A 80 -6.50 1.30 0.47
N GLY A 81 -6.17 1.57 -0.80
CA GLY A 81 -4.92 2.24 -1.20
C GLY A 81 -4.81 3.66 -0.65
N ILE A 82 -3.59 4.19 -0.58
CA ILE A 82 -3.34 5.62 -0.31
C ILE A 82 -3.07 6.30 -1.65
N TRP A 83 -3.90 7.28 -1.97
CA TRP A 83 -3.73 8.02 -3.22
C TRP A 83 -2.58 9.00 -3.14
N LYS A 84 -2.65 9.91 -2.17
CA LYS A 84 -1.69 11.00 -1.97
C LYS A 84 -1.46 11.27 -0.48
N CYS A 85 -0.31 11.85 -0.17
CA CYS A 85 0.02 12.36 1.14
C CYS A 85 0.66 13.76 1.00
N TRP A 86 0.36 14.67 1.92
CA TRP A 86 0.92 16.02 1.93
C TRP A 86 1.46 16.38 3.30
N ARG A 87 2.60 17.10 3.33
CA ARG A 87 3.11 17.81 4.51
C ARG A 87 3.35 19.27 4.13
N GLY A 88 2.47 20.17 4.57
CA GLY A 88 2.43 21.53 4.03
C GLY A 88 2.19 21.49 2.52
N ASP A 89 3.04 22.16 1.76
CA ASP A 89 2.96 22.24 0.29
C ASP A 89 3.67 21.06 -0.41
N LEU A 90 4.34 20.18 0.33
CA LEU A 90 5.07 19.04 -0.23
C LEU A 90 4.12 17.85 -0.42
N GLU A 91 3.91 17.46 -1.68
CA GLU A 91 3.18 16.25 -2.05
C GLU A 91 4.13 15.05 -2.08
N PHE A 92 3.69 13.96 -1.45
CA PHE A 92 4.31 12.63 -1.53
C PHE A 92 3.40 11.72 -2.34
N GLY A 93 3.97 11.13 -3.36
CA GLY A 93 3.30 10.31 -4.36
C GLY A 93 4.03 10.45 -5.68
N TRP A 94 3.33 10.29 -6.76
CA TRP A 94 3.86 10.42 -8.12
C TRP A 94 2.80 10.92 -9.09
N GLN A 95 3.25 11.33 -10.25
CA GLN A 95 2.37 11.78 -11.31
C GLN A 95 2.27 10.69 -12.39
N SER A 96 1.22 9.89 -12.29
CA SER A 96 0.94 8.87 -13.28
C SER A 96 0.45 9.49 -14.59
N PRO A 97 0.82 8.93 -15.76
CA PRO A 97 0.17 9.25 -17.03
C PRO A 97 -1.31 8.79 -17.05
N VAL A 98 -1.68 7.88 -16.16
CA VAL A 98 -3.08 7.53 -15.93
C VAL A 98 -3.74 8.66 -15.15
N VAL A 99 -4.73 9.32 -15.77
CA VAL A 99 -5.50 10.37 -15.10
C VAL A 99 -6.46 9.71 -14.11
N GLY A 100 -6.00 9.58 -12.86
CA GLY A 100 -6.69 8.89 -11.77
C GLY A 100 -7.22 9.82 -10.69
N PRO A 101 -7.76 9.25 -9.61
CA PRO A 101 -7.92 7.81 -9.44
C PRO A 101 -8.95 7.23 -10.43
N VAL A 102 -8.83 5.94 -10.71
CA VAL A 102 -9.72 5.27 -11.66
C VAL A 102 -10.70 4.37 -10.93
N HIS A 103 -11.99 4.52 -11.21
CA HIS A 103 -13.03 3.65 -10.65
C HIS A 103 -12.74 2.18 -11.00
N PRO A 104 -12.74 1.24 -10.03
CA PRO A 104 -12.31 -0.14 -10.25
C PRO A 104 -13.11 -0.88 -11.34
N SER A 105 -14.35 -0.49 -11.60
CA SER A 105 -15.14 -1.07 -12.69
C SER A 105 -14.63 -0.70 -14.10
N LEU A 106 -13.76 0.30 -14.22
CA LEU A 106 -13.15 0.73 -15.46
C LEU A 106 -11.73 0.16 -15.67
N VAL A 107 -11.24 -0.63 -14.71
CA VAL A 107 -9.93 -1.29 -14.80
C VAL A 107 -10.13 -2.73 -15.26
N PRO A 108 -9.68 -3.09 -16.48
CA PRO A 108 -9.94 -4.40 -17.07
C PRO A 108 -8.94 -5.46 -16.55
N VAL A 109 -8.90 -5.70 -15.23
CA VAL A 109 -7.92 -6.58 -14.56
C VAL A 109 -7.77 -7.97 -15.22
N ASN A 110 -8.85 -8.45 -15.88
CA ASN A 110 -8.87 -9.77 -16.51
C ASN A 110 -8.80 -9.68 -18.05
N ASP A 111 -8.22 -8.62 -18.60
CA ASP A 111 -8.05 -8.56 -20.04
C ASP A 111 -7.08 -9.65 -20.55
N ALA A 112 -7.12 -9.92 -21.86
CA ALA A 112 -6.35 -11.00 -22.46
C ALA A 112 -4.81 -10.77 -22.42
N SER A 113 -4.35 -9.52 -22.26
CA SER A 113 -2.92 -9.19 -22.13
C SER A 113 -2.36 -9.57 -20.76
N GLY A 114 -3.23 -9.69 -19.75
CA GLY A 114 -2.85 -9.92 -18.36
C GLY A 114 -2.32 -8.69 -17.63
N ILE A 115 -2.21 -7.53 -18.28
CA ILE A 115 -1.65 -6.28 -17.71
C ILE A 115 -2.68 -5.16 -17.54
N GLY A 116 -3.97 -5.44 -17.66
CA GLY A 116 -5.04 -4.43 -17.52
C GLY A 116 -5.04 -3.71 -16.17
N TRP A 117 -4.38 -4.24 -15.17
CA TRP A 117 -4.16 -3.58 -13.88
C TRP A 117 -3.51 -2.19 -14.03
N LEU A 118 -2.61 -2.03 -15.02
CA LEU A 118 -1.90 -0.77 -15.27
C LEU A 118 -2.84 0.38 -15.66
N GLU A 119 -4.03 0.11 -16.15
CA GLU A 119 -5.00 1.17 -16.49
C GLU A 119 -5.57 1.91 -15.27
N GLY A 120 -5.33 1.40 -14.08
CA GLY A 120 -5.73 2.04 -12.82
C GLY A 120 -4.56 2.50 -11.95
N PHE A 121 -3.32 2.41 -12.39
CA PHE A 121 -2.14 2.61 -11.56
C PHE A 121 -1.81 4.10 -11.37
N ASP A 122 -2.09 4.66 -10.17
CA ASP A 122 -1.94 6.08 -9.86
C ASP A 122 -1.64 6.37 -8.36
N GLU A 123 -1.71 5.40 -7.49
CA GLU A 123 -1.64 5.59 -6.05
C GLU A 123 -0.19 5.76 -5.54
N LEU A 124 0.00 6.52 -4.43
CA LEU A 124 1.22 6.50 -3.62
C LEU A 124 1.47 5.11 -3.05
N LEU A 125 0.44 4.44 -2.54
CA LEU A 125 0.50 3.07 -2.06
C LEU A 125 -0.67 2.28 -2.60
N VAL A 126 -0.36 1.24 -3.35
CA VAL A 126 -1.31 0.25 -3.83
C VAL A 126 -0.90 -1.14 -3.35
N ARG A 127 -1.88 -1.96 -2.94
CA ARG A 127 -1.64 -3.36 -2.58
C ARG A 127 -1.73 -4.24 -3.80
N CYS A 128 -0.76 -5.15 -3.94
CA CYS A 128 -0.78 -6.21 -4.93
C CYS A 128 -1.07 -7.54 -4.21
N GLY A 129 -2.08 -8.26 -4.64
CA GLY A 129 -2.57 -9.47 -3.95
C GLY A 129 -4.01 -9.80 -4.35
N LEU A 130 -4.70 -10.65 -3.58
CA LEU A 130 -4.27 -11.52 -2.46
C LEU A 130 -3.94 -12.93 -2.93
N HIS A 131 -4.67 -13.40 -3.97
CA HIS A 131 -4.44 -14.75 -4.52
C HIS A 131 -3.16 -14.82 -5.37
N SER A 132 -2.77 -13.71 -5.99
CA SER A 132 -1.49 -13.51 -6.70
C SER A 132 -1.09 -12.05 -6.62
N ASN A 133 0.22 -11.72 -6.72
CA ASN A 133 0.68 -10.34 -6.63
C ASN A 133 1.78 -9.96 -7.64
N GLY A 134 2.26 -10.87 -8.45
CA GLY A 134 3.41 -10.61 -9.31
C GLY A 134 3.07 -10.47 -10.80
N ALA A 135 4.02 -10.85 -11.63
CA ALA A 135 3.89 -10.85 -13.09
C ALA A 135 2.70 -11.69 -13.56
N PRO A 136 2.09 -11.35 -14.72
CA PRO A 136 0.97 -12.12 -15.26
C PRO A 136 1.41 -13.55 -15.59
N GLU A 137 0.53 -14.51 -15.32
CA GLU A 137 0.76 -15.92 -15.63
C GLU A 137 -0.37 -16.43 -16.52
N PHE A 138 0.00 -17.20 -17.53
CA PHE A 138 -0.93 -17.74 -18.53
C PHE A 138 -1.05 -19.24 -18.45
N ALA A 139 -2.22 -19.77 -18.72
CA ALA A 139 -2.45 -21.18 -18.92
C ALA A 139 -1.91 -21.62 -20.31
N GLU A 140 -1.75 -22.94 -20.53
CA GLU A 140 -1.26 -23.49 -21.80
C GLU A 140 -2.07 -23.05 -23.04
N ASN A 141 -3.36 -22.77 -22.85
CA ASN A 141 -4.23 -22.28 -23.91
C ASN A 141 -4.17 -20.76 -24.12
N GLY A 142 -3.23 -20.05 -23.47
CA GLY A 142 -3.03 -18.61 -23.57
C GLY A 142 -4.01 -17.76 -22.78
N THR A 143 -4.91 -18.35 -21.98
CA THR A 143 -5.78 -17.54 -21.09
C THR A 143 -5.03 -17.09 -19.85
N VAL A 144 -5.34 -15.88 -19.36
CA VAL A 144 -4.77 -15.34 -18.13
C VAL A 144 -5.18 -16.20 -16.95
N ARG A 145 -4.22 -16.79 -16.29
CA ARG A 145 -4.40 -17.54 -15.05
C ARG A 145 -4.35 -16.63 -13.84
N PHE A 146 -3.34 -15.78 -13.79
CA PHE A 146 -3.17 -14.72 -12.78
C PHE A 146 -2.84 -13.41 -13.48
N PRO A 147 -3.60 -12.33 -13.25
CA PRO A 147 -3.29 -11.02 -13.82
C PRO A 147 -2.12 -10.38 -13.07
N LEU A 148 -1.48 -9.41 -13.73
CA LEU A 148 -0.46 -8.55 -13.12
C LEU A 148 -0.97 -8.01 -11.78
N HIS A 149 -0.16 -8.11 -10.73
CA HIS A 149 -0.39 -7.59 -9.39
C HIS A 149 -1.71 -8.03 -8.71
N GLY A 150 -2.41 -9.02 -9.28
CA GLY A 150 -3.62 -9.59 -8.69
C GLY A 150 -4.83 -8.65 -8.76
N ARG A 151 -5.72 -8.75 -7.78
CA ARG A 151 -7.05 -8.13 -7.88
C ARG A 151 -7.37 -7.13 -6.76
N ILE A 152 -6.70 -7.25 -5.61
CA ILE A 152 -7.10 -6.53 -4.38
C ILE A 152 -7.17 -5.01 -4.57
N ALA A 153 -6.27 -4.43 -5.39
CA ALA A 153 -6.26 -3.01 -5.72
C ALA A 153 -7.56 -2.52 -6.38
N ASN A 154 -8.31 -3.40 -7.01
CA ASN A 154 -9.52 -3.07 -7.76
C ASN A 154 -10.79 -3.66 -7.13
N LEU A 155 -10.74 -3.93 -5.81
CA LEU A 155 -11.88 -4.39 -5.03
C LEU A 155 -12.24 -3.36 -3.97
N PRO A 156 -13.51 -2.92 -3.91
CA PRO A 156 -13.95 -1.96 -2.92
C PRO A 156 -14.06 -2.61 -1.53
N ALA A 157 -13.66 -1.88 -0.50
CA ALA A 157 -13.92 -2.26 0.87
C ALA A 157 -15.43 -2.27 1.12
N HIS A 158 -15.97 -3.39 1.57
CA HIS A 158 -17.39 -3.56 1.87
C HIS A 158 -17.74 -3.07 3.29
N GLN A 159 -16.74 -2.93 4.16
CA GLN A 159 -16.87 -2.30 5.47
C GLN A 159 -15.81 -1.22 5.62
N LEU A 160 -16.20 -0.08 6.19
CA LEU A 160 -15.31 1.03 6.48
C LEU A 160 -15.74 1.66 7.81
N THR A 161 -14.80 1.72 8.75
CA THR A 161 -15.03 2.24 10.09
C THR A 161 -13.92 3.23 10.45
N ILE A 162 -14.26 4.31 11.15
CA ILE A 162 -13.31 5.20 11.81
C ILE A 162 -13.51 5.08 13.31
N GLU A 163 -12.42 4.90 14.04
CA GLU A 163 -12.39 4.89 15.50
C GLU A 163 -11.41 5.96 15.99
N VAL A 164 -11.82 6.76 16.97
CA VAL A 164 -10.95 7.76 17.59
C VAL A 164 -10.90 7.50 19.09
N ASP A 165 -9.67 7.38 19.61
CA ASP A 165 -9.38 7.37 21.04
C ASP A 165 -8.82 8.76 21.42
N ILE A 166 -9.64 9.55 22.10
CA ILE A 166 -9.29 10.92 22.49
C ILE A 166 -8.19 10.92 23.54
N ASP A 167 -8.19 9.95 24.46
CA ASP A 167 -7.22 9.88 25.55
C ASP A 167 -5.83 9.56 24.99
N GLU A 168 -5.75 8.64 24.02
CA GLU A 168 -4.51 8.23 23.37
C GLU A 168 -4.08 9.17 22.22
N GLY A 169 -4.99 10.03 21.75
CA GLY A 169 -4.76 10.91 20.61
C GLY A 169 -4.59 10.14 19.30
N THR A 170 -5.29 9.03 19.13
CA THR A 170 -5.21 8.16 17.96
C THR A 170 -6.51 8.10 17.17
N LEU A 171 -6.37 7.91 15.88
CA LEU A 171 -7.46 7.65 14.93
C LEU A 171 -7.12 6.42 14.11
N ASP A 172 -8.00 5.44 14.12
CA ASP A 172 -7.91 4.25 13.27
C ASP A 172 -8.94 4.31 12.14
N VAL A 173 -8.49 4.05 10.92
CA VAL A 173 -9.34 3.77 9.75
C VAL A 173 -9.26 2.29 9.47
N ILE A 174 -10.39 1.59 9.52
CA ILE A 174 -10.46 0.13 9.37
C ILE A 174 -11.35 -0.19 8.17
N GLY A 175 -10.80 -0.93 7.21
CA GLY A 175 -11.52 -1.41 6.03
C GLY A 175 -11.45 -2.92 5.89
N LEU A 176 -12.54 -3.55 5.43
CA LEU A 176 -12.58 -4.96 5.05
C LEU A 176 -12.82 -5.07 3.55
N THR A 177 -11.90 -5.77 2.86
CA THR A 177 -11.99 -6.02 1.41
C THR A 177 -11.98 -7.52 1.15
N SER A 178 -12.96 -8.01 0.42
CA SER A 178 -13.11 -9.44 0.13
C SER A 178 -12.61 -9.77 -1.27
N GLU A 179 -11.67 -10.71 -1.38
CA GLU A 179 -11.26 -11.33 -2.64
C GLU A 179 -11.69 -12.81 -2.62
N THR A 180 -12.86 -13.07 -3.17
CA THR A 180 -13.47 -14.41 -3.16
C THR A 180 -13.83 -14.85 -4.56
N ARG A 181 -13.50 -16.11 -4.89
CA ARG A 181 -13.99 -16.80 -6.09
C ARG A 181 -14.70 -18.07 -5.65
N PHE A 182 -16.02 -18.13 -5.91
CA PHE A 182 -16.85 -19.24 -5.50
C PHE A 182 -16.24 -20.60 -5.91
N LEU A 183 -16.21 -21.57 -5.02
CA LEU A 183 -15.59 -22.90 -5.13
C LEU A 183 -14.05 -22.92 -5.25
N VAL A 184 -13.37 -21.80 -5.35
CA VAL A 184 -11.92 -21.76 -5.57
C VAL A 184 -11.18 -21.28 -4.31
N TYR A 185 -11.43 -20.07 -3.85
CA TYR A 185 -10.82 -19.49 -2.64
C TYR A 185 -11.70 -18.41 -2.03
N SER A 186 -11.49 -18.11 -0.76
CA SER A 186 -12.14 -16.99 -0.06
C SER A 186 -11.13 -16.34 0.86
N LEU A 187 -10.56 -15.21 0.40
CA LEU A 187 -9.62 -14.39 1.14
C LEU A 187 -10.30 -13.07 1.51
N GLU A 188 -9.98 -12.55 2.67
CA GLU A 188 -10.43 -11.25 3.14
C GLU A 188 -9.25 -10.50 3.72
N LEU A 189 -9.13 -9.22 3.38
CA LEU A 189 -8.13 -8.32 3.91
C LEU A 189 -8.79 -7.33 4.87
N GLU A 190 -8.38 -7.33 6.13
CA GLU A 190 -8.58 -6.23 7.04
C GLU A 190 -7.39 -5.29 6.92
N THR A 191 -7.65 -4.04 6.57
CA THR A 191 -6.67 -2.96 6.56
C THR A 191 -6.95 -2.04 7.73
N ARG A 192 -5.93 -1.75 8.54
CA ARG A 192 -5.98 -0.75 9.59
C ARG A 192 -4.88 0.28 9.38
N TYR A 193 -5.28 1.53 9.20
CA TYR A 193 -4.40 2.68 9.28
C TYR A 193 -4.56 3.34 10.63
N ARG A 194 -3.47 3.54 11.35
CA ARG A 194 -3.45 4.31 12.60
C ARG A 194 -2.71 5.60 12.42
N PHE A 195 -3.36 6.67 12.81
CA PHE A 195 -2.85 8.03 12.84
C PHE A 195 -2.77 8.52 14.28
N ARG A 196 -1.76 9.33 14.58
CA ARG A 196 -1.66 10.07 15.84
C ARG A 196 -1.76 11.56 15.55
N VAL A 197 -2.54 12.29 16.34
CA VAL A 197 -2.68 13.74 16.18
C VAL A 197 -1.31 14.41 16.30
N GLY A 198 -1.01 15.34 15.36
CA GLY A 198 0.28 16.04 15.29
C GLY A 198 1.46 15.19 14.80
N SER A 199 1.24 13.93 14.38
CA SER A 199 2.30 13.06 13.86
C SER A 199 2.24 12.96 12.33
N PRO A 200 3.41 12.95 11.66
CA PRO A 200 3.50 12.71 10.22
C PRO A 200 3.72 11.22 9.86
N VAL A 201 3.39 10.29 10.75
CA VAL A 201 3.58 8.85 10.53
C VAL A 201 2.24 8.17 10.31
N VAL A 202 2.16 7.33 9.27
CA VAL A 202 1.05 6.39 9.08
C VAL A 202 1.50 5.01 9.54
N GLU A 203 0.92 4.51 10.63
CA GLU A 203 1.10 3.11 11.01
C GLU A 203 0.06 2.26 10.28
N MET A 204 0.49 1.13 9.73
CA MET A 204 -0.36 0.21 8.99
C MET A 204 -0.28 -1.18 9.57
N SER A 205 -1.43 -1.83 9.68
CA SER A 205 -1.56 -3.24 9.98
C SER A 205 -2.59 -3.85 9.06
N ASP A 206 -2.15 -4.79 8.23
CA ASP A 206 -3.01 -5.58 7.36
C ASP A 206 -3.10 -7.00 7.88
N THR A 207 -4.29 -7.60 7.82
CA THR A 207 -4.48 -9.01 8.18
C THR A 207 -5.23 -9.72 7.06
N ILE A 208 -4.61 -10.74 6.47
CA ILE A 208 -5.27 -11.62 5.50
C ILE A 208 -5.90 -12.77 6.26
N PHE A 209 -7.19 -13.00 6.04
CA PHE A 209 -7.96 -14.14 6.56
C PHE A 209 -8.28 -15.12 5.44
N ASN A 210 -8.06 -16.38 5.67
CA ASN A 210 -8.67 -17.43 4.87
C ASN A 210 -10.08 -17.73 5.41
N ARG A 211 -11.10 -17.26 4.72
CA ARG A 211 -12.52 -17.46 5.10
C ARG A 211 -13.10 -18.79 4.61
N SER A 212 -12.29 -19.63 3.94
CA SER A 212 -12.70 -20.97 3.54
C SER A 212 -12.36 -22.01 4.60
N SER A 213 -12.91 -23.20 4.45
CA SER A 213 -12.60 -24.36 5.32
C SER A 213 -11.36 -25.15 4.87
N ARG A 214 -10.74 -24.77 3.75
CA ARG A 214 -9.60 -25.48 3.15
C ARG A 214 -8.36 -24.59 3.21
N GLU A 215 -7.19 -25.22 3.18
CA GLU A 215 -5.94 -24.49 2.99
C GLU A 215 -5.98 -23.73 1.67
N THR A 216 -5.45 -22.51 1.68
CA THR A 216 -5.21 -21.68 0.49
C THR A 216 -3.85 -20.98 0.59
N THR A 217 -3.36 -20.46 -0.53
CA THR A 217 -2.18 -19.62 -0.56
C THR A 217 -2.56 -18.17 -0.75
N ALA A 218 -1.77 -17.27 -0.17
CA ALA A 218 -1.89 -15.83 -0.33
C ALA A 218 -0.55 -15.19 -0.63
N GLN A 219 -0.58 -14.06 -1.30
CA GLN A 219 0.57 -13.21 -1.59
C GLN A 219 0.19 -11.76 -1.33
N LEU A 220 1.09 -10.97 -0.77
CA LEU A 220 0.89 -9.54 -0.55
C LEU A 220 2.18 -8.79 -0.83
N LEU A 221 2.07 -7.72 -1.61
CA LEU A 221 3.15 -6.78 -1.87
C LEU A 221 2.55 -5.36 -1.77
N TYR A 222 3.29 -4.46 -1.14
CA TYR A 222 2.96 -3.05 -1.02
C TYR A 222 3.78 -2.29 -2.06
N HIS A 223 3.13 -1.84 -3.12
CA HIS A 223 3.76 -1.06 -4.19
C HIS A 223 3.69 0.42 -3.80
N ILE A 224 4.78 0.95 -3.25
CA ILE A 224 4.86 2.33 -2.75
C ILE A 224 5.62 3.16 -3.77
N ASN A 225 4.93 4.15 -4.35
CA ASN A 225 5.33 4.86 -5.56
C ASN A 225 5.73 6.29 -5.25
N ILE A 226 6.98 6.64 -5.53
CA ILE A 226 7.56 7.94 -5.20
C ILE A 226 8.07 8.59 -6.48
N GLY A 227 7.53 9.75 -6.80
CA GLY A 227 7.92 10.58 -7.93
C GLY A 227 8.58 11.89 -7.49
N THR A 228 8.54 12.89 -8.34
CA THR A 228 8.98 14.24 -8.03
C THR A 228 8.11 14.85 -6.92
N PRO A 229 8.69 15.70 -6.04
CA PRO A 229 10.05 16.25 -6.08
C PRO A 229 11.10 15.39 -5.36
N ILE A 230 10.73 14.27 -4.74
CA ILE A 230 11.67 13.40 -4.00
C ILE A 230 12.58 12.66 -4.99
N LEU A 231 11.96 12.01 -6.00
CA LEU A 231 12.70 11.39 -7.09
C LEU A 231 13.20 12.47 -8.06
N GLY A 232 14.49 12.45 -8.31
CA GLY A 232 15.18 13.34 -9.25
C GLY A 232 16.59 12.83 -9.56
N PRO A 233 17.30 13.48 -10.49
CA PRO A 233 18.69 13.13 -10.79
C PRO A 233 19.54 13.17 -9.52
N GLY A 234 20.23 12.07 -9.20
CA GLY A 234 21.08 11.96 -8.02
C GLY A 234 20.36 11.68 -6.70
N SER A 235 19.03 11.49 -6.70
CA SER A 235 18.34 10.95 -5.53
C SER A 235 18.80 9.51 -5.27
N LYS A 236 18.71 9.07 -3.99
CA LYS A 236 19.29 7.80 -3.55
C LYS A 236 18.31 6.94 -2.78
N VAL A 237 18.32 5.64 -3.11
CA VAL A 237 17.68 4.62 -2.30
C VAL A 237 18.63 4.19 -1.19
N HIS A 238 18.15 4.18 0.04
CA HIS A 238 18.82 3.60 1.20
C HIS A 238 18.00 2.40 1.67
N ALA A 239 18.65 1.26 1.91
CA ALA A 239 17.99 0.07 2.45
C ALA A 239 18.99 -0.74 3.28
N ALA A 240 18.50 -1.44 4.29
CA ALA A 240 19.26 -2.43 5.03
C ALA A 240 18.95 -3.82 4.46
N TYR A 241 19.98 -4.53 3.96
CA TYR A 241 19.81 -5.83 3.31
C TYR A 241 21.03 -6.74 3.49
N SER A 242 20.82 -8.04 3.36
CA SER A 242 21.88 -9.07 3.41
C SER A 242 22.29 -9.57 2.03
N ASP A 243 21.36 -9.52 1.06
CA ASP A 243 21.59 -9.95 -0.32
C ASP A 243 20.85 -9.03 -1.29
N LEU A 244 21.42 -8.85 -2.49
CA LEU A 244 20.83 -8.05 -3.57
C LEU A 244 21.03 -8.79 -4.90
N GLN A 245 19.95 -8.95 -5.64
CA GLN A 245 19.96 -9.59 -6.95
C GLN A 245 19.23 -8.72 -7.98
N PRO A 246 19.82 -8.48 -9.16
CA PRO A 246 19.08 -7.87 -10.27
C PRO A 246 18.05 -8.90 -10.80
N ARG A 247 16.82 -8.42 -11.12
CA ARG A 247 15.74 -9.27 -11.65
C ARG A 247 16.13 -9.94 -12.99
N ASP A 248 16.83 -9.20 -13.82
CA ASP A 248 17.13 -9.60 -15.20
C ASP A 248 18.44 -8.98 -15.72
N ALA A 249 18.81 -9.28 -16.97
CA ALA A 249 20.02 -8.77 -17.59
C ALA A 249 20.07 -7.23 -17.65
N ARG A 250 18.91 -6.56 -17.85
CA ARG A 250 18.83 -5.10 -17.87
C ARG A 250 19.17 -4.48 -16.51
N ALA A 251 18.64 -5.04 -15.43
CA ALA A 251 18.97 -4.60 -14.09
C ALA A 251 20.43 -4.91 -13.73
N ALA A 252 20.97 -6.02 -14.23
CA ALA A 252 22.37 -6.42 -13.99
C ALA A 252 23.39 -5.42 -14.53
N GLU A 253 23.06 -4.65 -15.58
CA GLU A 253 23.93 -3.62 -16.16
C GLU A 253 24.29 -2.51 -15.15
N SER A 254 23.43 -2.25 -14.15
CA SER A 254 23.60 -1.16 -13.19
C SER A 254 23.61 -1.64 -11.73
N THR A 255 24.00 -2.90 -11.46
CA THR A 255 24.03 -3.43 -10.09
C THR A 255 24.95 -2.63 -9.17
N ALA A 256 26.07 -2.07 -9.67
CA ALA A 256 26.97 -1.25 -8.87
C ALA A 256 26.40 0.11 -8.46
N SER A 257 25.43 0.64 -9.22
CA SER A 257 24.74 1.91 -8.99
C SER A 257 23.23 1.72 -8.74
N TRP A 258 22.82 0.56 -8.27
CA TRP A 258 21.42 0.20 -8.08
C TRP A 258 20.64 1.24 -7.25
N SER A 259 21.30 1.83 -6.25
CA SER A 259 20.70 2.79 -5.32
C SER A 259 20.65 4.22 -5.85
N GLU A 260 21.34 4.54 -6.93
CA GLU A 260 21.35 5.89 -7.51
C GLU A 260 20.26 6.02 -8.58
N CYS A 261 19.55 7.15 -8.60
CA CYS A 261 18.50 7.41 -9.56
C CYS A 261 18.96 8.41 -10.62
N ASP A 262 18.71 8.08 -11.87
CA ASP A 262 18.94 8.96 -13.01
C ASP A 262 17.80 9.96 -13.18
N GLY A 263 18.05 11.01 -13.95
CA GLY A 263 17.00 11.92 -14.39
C GLY A 263 16.03 11.27 -15.37
N PRO A 264 14.89 11.95 -15.67
CA PRO A 264 13.92 11.46 -16.62
C PRO A 264 14.57 11.21 -18.00
N THR A 265 14.37 9.99 -18.52
CA THR A 265 15.02 9.55 -19.78
C THR A 265 13.99 8.90 -20.70
N SER A 266 13.76 9.49 -21.87
CA SER A 266 12.84 8.92 -22.87
C SER A 266 13.33 7.54 -23.34
N GLY A 267 12.40 6.58 -23.39
CA GLY A 267 12.69 5.20 -23.79
C GLY A 267 13.47 4.38 -22.77
N TYR A 268 13.55 4.84 -21.52
CA TYR A 268 14.17 4.05 -20.43
C TYR A 268 13.44 2.72 -20.26
N THR A 269 14.22 1.66 -20.14
CA THR A 269 13.70 0.34 -19.75
C THR A 269 13.88 0.14 -18.25
N GLU A 270 12.81 -0.18 -17.56
CA GLU A 270 12.79 -0.36 -16.11
C GLU A 270 13.89 -1.31 -15.60
N GLN A 271 14.35 -1.06 -14.39
CA GLN A 271 15.26 -1.94 -13.66
C GLN A 271 14.66 -2.31 -12.33
N VAL A 272 14.72 -3.59 -11.98
CA VAL A 272 14.22 -4.10 -10.71
C VAL A 272 15.31 -4.84 -9.96
N TYR A 273 15.44 -4.54 -8.67
CA TYR A 273 16.38 -5.18 -7.77
C TYR A 273 15.64 -5.87 -6.64
N PHE A 274 16.00 -7.11 -6.36
CA PHE A 274 15.45 -7.93 -5.29
C PHE A 274 16.42 -7.93 -4.12
N LEU A 275 15.95 -7.49 -2.96
CA LEU A 275 16.74 -7.41 -1.74
C LEU A 275 16.15 -8.31 -0.67
N SER A 276 17.03 -8.98 0.08
CA SER A 276 16.67 -9.67 1.32
C SER A 276 16.89 -8.69 2.47
N PRO A 277 15.81 -8.11 3.05
CA PRO A 277 15.95 -7.06 4.06
C PRO A 277 16.61 -7.57 5.35
N ARG A 278 17.27 -6.67 6.07
CA ARG A 278 17.80 -6.87 7.42
C ARG A 278 16.99 -6.09 8.43
N GLY A 279 16.49 -6.78 9.44
CA GLY A 279 15.77 -6.18 10.55
C GLY A 279 16.59 -6.11 11.83
N ASP A 280 16.05 -5.38 12.80
CA ASP A 280 16.54 -5.35 14.17
C ASP A 280 16.08 -6.58 14.99
N GLY A 281 16.38 -6.60 16.30
CA GLY A 281 15.94 -7.67 17.20
C GLY A 281 14.43 -7.78 17.41
N GLN A 282 13.64 -6.86 16.83
CA GLN A 282 12.17 -6.86 16.80
C GLN A 282 11.62 -7.04 15.40
N HIS A 283 12.45 -7.42 14.44
CA HIS A 283 12.15 -7.64 13.03
C HIS A 283 11.77 -6.38 12.24
N TRP A 284 12.02 -5.17 12.75
CA TRP A 284 11.81 -3.95 12.00
C TRP A 284 13.01 -3.65 11.09
N THR A 285 12.72 -3.37 9.85
CA THR A 285 13.68 -2.86 8.85
C THR A 285 13.19 -1.54 8.27
N GLU A 286 14.04 -0.87 7.51
CA GLU A 286 13.72 0.41 6.88
C GLU A 286 14.37 0.53 5.49
N SER A 287 13.61 1.07 4.54
CA SER A 287 14.09 1.53 3.24
C SER A 287 13.60 2.93 2.99
N MET A 288 14.39 3.78 2.30
CA MET A 288 14.09 5.19 2.05
C MET A 288 14.56 5.61 0.66
N LEU A 289 13.77 6.42 -0.03
CA LEU A 289 14.25 7.28 -1.11
C LEU A 289 14.51 8.68 -0.53
N ALA A 290 15.72 9.21 -0.72
CA ALA A 290 16.09 10.57 -0.36
C ALA A 290 16.31 11.41 -1.62
N SER A 291 15.89 12.68 -1.61
CA SER A 291 16.24 13.66 -2.65
C SER A 291 17.75 13.87 -2.72
N GLN A 292 18.25 14.37 -3.87
CA GLN A 292 19.68 14.57 -4.09
C GLN A 292 20.36 15.43 -3.01
N ASP A 293 19.68 16.46 -2.55
CA ASP A 293 20.16 17.39 -1.52
C ASP A 293 19.85 16.92 -0.09
N ALA A 294 19.23 15.74 0.06
CA ALA A 294 18.75 15.20 1.32
C ALA A 294 17.80 16.15 2.09
N ALA A 295 17.14 17.08 1.39
CA ALA A 295 16.17 17.98 2.00
C ALA A 295 14.84 17.29 2.28
N ASN A 296 14.48 16.28 1.48
CA ASN A 296 13.23 15.54 1.57
C ASN A 296 13.46 14.05 1.30
N GLY A 297 12.54 13.21 1.76
CA GLY A 297 12.59 11.78 1.52
C GLY A 297 11.27 11.09 1.84
N PHE A 298 11.19 9.83 1.48
CA PHE A 298 10.09 8.96 1.87
C PHE A 298 10.64 7.63 2.38
N ALA A 299 10.38 7.32 3.65
CA ALA A 299 10.85 6.08 4.26
C ALA A 299 9.68 5.13 4.53
N VAL A 300 9.99 3.85 4.43
CA VAL A 300 9.08 2.73 4.71
C VAL A 300 9.76 1.84 5.73
N GLN A 301 9.16 1.71 6.92
CA GLN A 301 9.53 0.71 7.90
C GLN A 301 8.57 -0.48 7.77
N PHE A 302 9.07 -1.71 7.89
CA PHE A 302 8.23 -2.90 7.82
C PHE A 302 8.82 -4.06 8.62
N ASP A 303 7.95 -5.02 8.94
CA ASP A 303 8.30 -6.25 9.66
C ASP A 303 8.85 -7.29 8.66
N GLU A 304 10.18 -7.45 8.63
CA GLU A 304 10.85 -8.36 7.68
C GLU A 304 10.55 -9.84 7.94
N SER A 305 10.10 -10.20 9.14
CA SER A 305 9.72 -11.58 9.45
C SER A 305 8.44 -12.03 8.72
N THR A 306 7.60 -11.08 8.33
CA THR A 306 6.36 -11.32 7.59
C THR A 306 6.41 -10.81 6.14
N LEU A 307 7.32 -9.86 5.86
CA LEU A 307 7.59 -9.27 4.55
C LEU A 307 9.08 -9.45 4.20
N PRO A 308 9.53 -10.70 3.95
CA PRO A 308 10.95 -11.02 3.81
C PRO A 308 11.56 -10.62 2.46
N CYS A 309 10.78 -10.04 1.57
CA CYS A 309 11.20 -9.62 0.24
C CYS A 309 11.03 -8.10 0.09
N LEU A 310 12.06 -7.43 -0.43
CA LEU A 310 11.99 -6.03 -0.81
C LEU A 310 12.36 -5.91 -2.28
N SER A 311 11.46 -5.37 -3.11
CA SER A 311 11.78 -5.01 -4.49
C SER A 311 11.97 -3.51 -4.59
N ILE A 312 12.97 -3.08 -5.34
CA ILE A 312 13.18 -1.69 -5.75
C ILE A 312 12.97 -1.63 -7.25
N TRP A 313 11.87 -0.99 -7.64
CA TRP A 313 11.51 -0.78 -9.05
C TRP A 313 11.90 0.62 -9.49
N LYS A 314 12.83 0.72 -10.43
CA LYS A 314 13.30 1.99 -11.01
C LYS A 314 12.70 2.16 -12.39
N ASN A 315 11.80 3.12 -12.53
CA ASN A 315 11.20 3.51 -13.80
C ASN A 315 11.48 4.99 -14.07
N THR A 316 12.74 5.30 -14.42
CA THR A 316 13.18 6.68 -14.70
C THR A 316 12.93 7.07 -16.16
N VAL A 317 11.74 6.73 -16.69
CA VAL A 317 11.25 7.18 -18.00
C VAL A 317 11.05 8.71 -18.03
N ALA A 318 10.67 9.28 -19.17
CA ALA A 318 10.28 10.70 -19.23
C ALA A 318 9.13 10.99 -18.25
N VAL A 319 9.04 12.23 -17.79
CA VAL A 319 8.01 12.63 -16.81
C VAL A 319 6.60 12.34 -17.34
N GLU A 320 6.38 12.61 -18.60
CA GLU A 320 5.11 12.38 -19.31
C GLU A 320 4.73 10.90 -19.41
N ASP A 321 5.74 10.01 -19.34
CA ASP A 321 5.59 8.55 -19.40
C ASP A 321 5.50 7.91 -18.02
N GLY A 322 5.61 8.70 -16.94
CA GLY A 322 5.45 8.23 -15.56
C GLY A 322 6.76 7.98 -14.82
N TYR A 323 7.57 9.03 -14.64
CA TYR A 323 8.81 9.04 -13.86
C TYR A 323 8.54 8.69 -12.39
N VAL A 324 8.95 7.49 -11.96
CA VAL A 324 8.60 6.94 -10.64
C VAL A 324 9.62 5.90 -10.15
N LEU A 325 9.74 5.76 -8.83
CA LEU A 325 10.45 4.69 -8.16
C LEU A 325 9.50 3.97 -7.20
N GLY A 326 9.51 2.63 -7.22
CA GLY A 326 8.79 1.78 -6.28
C GLY A 326 9.70 1.26 -5.15
N ILE A 327 9.24 1.40 -3.90
CA ILE A 327 9.75 0.66 -2.74
C ILE A 327 8.69 -0.36 -2.35
N GLU A 328 9.01 -1.65 -2.50
CA GLU A 328 7.98 -2.68 -2.53
C GLU A 328 8.28 -3.84 -1.56
N PRO A 329 8.01 -3.67 -0.24
CA PRO A 329 8.06 -4.79 0.68
C PRO A 329 6.92 -5.79 0.39
N GLY A 330 7.22 -7.08 0.44
CA GLY A 330 6.27 -8.14 0.11
C GLY A 330 6.55 -9.47 0.77
N THR A 331 5.57 -10.36 0.71
CA THR A 331 5.70 -11.76 1.13
C THR A 331 6.58 -12.57 0.18
N ASN A 332 6.76 -12.07 -1.04
CA ASN A 332 7.49 -12.68 -2.16
C ASN A 332 7.96 -11.57 -3.11
N PHE A 333 8.83 -11.93 -4.05
CA PHE A 333 9.16 -11.05 -5.17
C PHE A 333 8.06 -11.07 -6.24
N PRO A 334 7.88 -10.01 -7.06
CA PRO A 334 6.81 -9.90 -8.04
C PRO A 334 7.04 -10.75 -9.31
N ASN A 335 7.53 -11.98 -9.15
CA ASN A 335 7.61 -12.99 -10.22
C ASN A 335 6.22 -13.59 -10.47
N THR A 336 6.10 -14.50 -11.44
CA THR A 336 4.88 -15.30 -11.59
C THR A 336 4.62 -16.13 -10.33
N LYS A 337 3.34 -16.36 -10.00
CA LYS A 337 2.98 -17.10 -8.78
C LYS A 337 3.61 -18.49 -8.73
N SER A 338 3.68 -19.20 -9.85
CA SER A 338 4.30 -20.52 -9.92
C SER A 338 5.78 -20.52 -9.55
N ILE A 339 6.54 -19.49 -9.93
CA ILE A 339 7.94 -19.33 -9.51
C ILE A 339 8.03 -19.15 -8.00
N GLU A 340 7.19 -18.31 -7.43
CA GLU A 340 7.19 -18.03 -6.00
C GLU A 340 6.69 -19.24 -5.15
N GLU A 341 5.77 -20.04 -5.69
CA GLU A 341 5.36 -21.32 -5.07
C GLU A 341 6.50 -22.32 -5.03
N ILE A 342 7.24 -22.49 -6.15
CA ILE A 342 8.42 -23.36 -6.21
C ILE A 342 9.50 -22.90 -5.24
N ALA A 343 9.70 -21.59 -5.13
CA ALA A 343 10.68 -21.01 -4.21
C ALA A 343 10.23 -21.00 -2.74
N GLY A 344 9.00 -21.46 -2.44
CA GLY A 344 8.47 -21.53 -1.08
C GLY A 344 8.09 -20.15 -0.48
N ARG A 345 7.95 -19.11 -1.30
CA ARG A 345 7.68 -17.74 -0.87
C ARG A 345 6.20 -17.35 -0.96
N VAL A 346 5.27 -18.28 -0.86
CA VAL A 346 3.84 -17.99 -0.73
C VAL A 346 3.38 -18.22 0.69
N VAL A 347 2.50 -17.36 1.19
CA VAL A 347 1.87 -17.54 2.50
C VAL A 347 0.85 -18.66 2.42
N ARG A 348 0.99 -19.68 3.25
CA ARG A 348 0.00 -20.78 3.38
C ARG A 348 -0.88 -20.48 4.57
N LEU A 349 -2.18 -20.58 4.38
CA LEU A 349 -3.20 -20.36 5.41
C LEU A 349 -4.14 -21.57 5.46
N ALA A 350 -4.18 -22.26 6.58
CA ALA A 350 -5.18 -23.28 6.85
C ALA A 350 -6.60 -22.68 6.83
N GLY A 351 -7.62 -23.50 6.77
CA GLY A 351 -9.01 -23.03 6.82
C GLY A 351 -9.28 -22.24 8.11
N GLY A 352 -9.74 -21.00 7.98
CA GLY A 352 -9.97 -20.09 9.11
C GLY A 352 -8.72 -19.40 9.68
N GLU A 353 -7.52 -19.69 9.16
CA GLU A 353 -6.29 -19.06 9.62
C GLU A 353 -6.15 -17.65 9.09
N SER A 354 -5.31 -16.83 9.76
CA SER A 354 -4.98 -15.47 9.36
C SER A 354 -3.49 -15.17 9.54
N ARG A 355 -3.00 -14.17 8.79
CA ARG A 355 -1.64 -13.66 8.89
C ARG A 355 -1.66 -12.14 8.89
N ALA A 356 -0.96 -11.54 9.86
CA ALA A 356 -0.83 -10.08 9.98
C ALA A 356 0.51 -9.59 9.43
N PHE A 357 0.50 -8.35 8.91
CA PHE A 357 1.63 -7.63 8.33
C PHE A 357 1.65 -6.21 8.87
N ARG A 358 2.84 -5.67 9.14
CA ARG A 358 2.98 -4.34 9.74
C ARG A 358 3.96 -3.48 8.98
N LEU A 359 3.56 -2.21 8.74
CA LEU A 359 4.39 -1.20 8.09
C LEU A 359 4.19 0.16 8.76
N ARG A 360 5.12 1.07 8.50
CA ARG A 360 4.98 2.51 8.76
C ARG A 360 5.44 3.29 7.54
N LEU A 361 4.69 4.31 7.17
CA LEU A 361 5.06 5.25 6.13
C LEU A 361 5.51 6.55 6.80
N LEU A 362 6.67 7.03 6.41
CA LEU A 362 7.30 8.22 6.96
C LEU A 362 7.61 9.21 5.82
N PRO A 363 6.70 10.11 5.49
CA PRO A 363 7.01 11.23 4.61
C PRO A 363 7.95 12.21 5.33
N LEU A 364 9.17 12.39 4.84
CA LEU A 364 10.23 13.18 5.46
C LEU A 364 10.32 14.53 4.76
N ALA A 365 10.10 15.63 5.48
CA ALA A 365 9.97 16.97 4.90
C ALA A 365 11.13 17.90 5.22
N ASN A 366 12.19 17.38 5.83
CA ASN A 366 13.41 18.16 6.12
C ASN A 366 14.62 17.23 6.27
N SER A 367 15.83 17.85 6.15
CA SER A 367 17.11 17.13 6.20
C SER A 367 17.40 16.44 7.54
N ALA A 368 16.85 16.92 8.64
CA ALA A 368 17.02 16.27 9.94
C ALA A 368 16.31 14.92 9.98
N GLU A 369 15.07 14.87 9.49
CA GLU A 369 14.28 13.63 9.37
C GLU A 369 14.94 12.63 8.40
N VAL A 370 15.45 13.11 7.27
CA VAL A 370 16.20 12.28 6.30
C VAL A 370 17.44 11.69 6.94
N SER A 371 18.25 12.51 7.62
CA SER A 371 19.48 12.07 8.28
C SER A 371 19.20 11.07 9.40
N GLU A 372 18.11 11.23 10.13
CA GLU A 372 17.68 10.28 11.17
C GLU A 372 17.32 8.92 10.56
N SER A 373 16.53 8.91 9.47
CA SER A 373 16.20 7.70 8.72
C SER A 373 17.46 7.00 8.17
N GLU A 374 18.36 7.76 7.53
CA GLU A 374 19.63 7.22 7.04
C GLU A 374 20.46 6.58 8.15
N ASN A 375 20.50 7.19 9.33
CA ASN A 375 21.24 6.67 10.47
C ASN A 375 20.61 5.35 10.98
N ARG A 376 19.27 5.23 11.04
CA ARG A 376 18.59 3.97 11.38
C ARG A 376 18.94 2.87 10.39
N ILE A 377 18.84 3.14 9.08
CA ILE A 377 19.18 2.17 8.02
C ILE A 377 20.64 1.73 8.14
N ARG A 378 21.57 2.68 8.38
CA ARG A 378 22.99 2.37 8.54
C ARG A 378 23.27 1.50 9.78
N GLN A 379 22.49 1.66 10.85
CA GLN A 379 22.59 0.80 12.04
C GLN A 379 22.12 -0.63 11.75
N LEU A 380 21.02 -0.78 11.01
CA LEU A 380 20.49 -2.09 10.59
C LEU A 380 21.44 -2.83 9.62
N GLN A 381 22.24 -2.09 8.84
CA GLN A 381 23.17 -2.66 7.88
C GLN A 381 24.45 -3.25 8.54
N LYS A 382 24.75 -2.88 9.76
CA LYS A 382 25.90 -3.44 10.54
C LYS A 382 25.61 -4.85 11.05
#